data_bebbb35b45766709ab8738b4004bae41
#
_entry.id   bebbb35b45766709ab8738b4004bae41
#
_cell.length_a   1.000
_cell.length_b   1.000
_cell.length_c   1.000
_cell.angle_alpha   90.00
_cell.angle_beta   90.00
_cell.angle_gamma   90.00
#
_symmetry.space_group_name_H-M   'P 1'
#
loop_
_entity.id
_entity.type
_entity.pdbx_description
1 polymer ?
#
loop_
_entity_poly.entity_id
_entity_poly.type
_entity_poly.pdbx_seq_one_letter_code
_entity_poly.pdbx_strand_id
1 'polypeptide(L)'
;MIKLKDLLVERVDYHELAGHLVDSYGLKSKIKFGTGKTFGEYVPEKDLITLRPSYRTVKEFLLTVLHEIRHALDAKRLGVKKYIKKYVQAGTMANYDGLDPHDDNKWEEKAEKFAKKELSKWL
;
A
#
# COMPACT_ATOMS: atom_id res chain seq x y z
N MET A 1 -1.27 20.74 -1.57
CA MET A 1 -1.16 19.46 -2.31
C MET A 1 -1.85 19.58 -3.66
N ILE A 2 -1.15 19.23 -4.70
CA ILE A 2 -1.71 19.23 -6.06
C ILE A 2 -2.47 17.92 -6.26
N LYS A 3 -3.74 18.03 -6.60
CA LYS A 3 -4.54 16.85 -6.90
C LYS A 3 -4.24 16.36 -8.31
N LEU A 4 -4.36 15.06 -8.51
CA LEU A 4 -4.05 14.44 -9.79
C LEU A 4 -4.89 14.99 -10.93
N LYS A 5 -6.14 15.30 -10.67
CA LYS A 5 -7.02 15.90 -11.67
C LYS A 5 -6.51 17.25 -12.17
N ASP A 6 -5.68 17.92 -11.41
CA ASP A 6 -5.10 19.21 -11.80
C ASP A 6 -3.85 19.04 -12.69
N LEU A 7 -3.36 17.78 -12.81
CA LEU A 7 -2.21 17.44 -13.63
C LEU A 7 -2.63 16.79 -14.96
N LEU A 8 -3.82 16.99 -15.36
CA LEU A 8 -4.60 16.17 -16.26
C LEU A 8 -4.17 16.04 -17.68
N VAL A 9 -3.28 16.82 -18.13
CA VAL A 9 -3.11 16.92 -19.56
C VAL A 9 -2.04 15.99 -20.05
N GLU A 10 -1.22 15.52 -19.13
CA GLU A 10 -0.03 14.78 -19.48
C GLU A 10 -0.06 13.34 -19.03
N ARG A 11 0.80 12.56 -19.63
CA ARG A 11 1.04 11.19 -19.25
C ARG A 11 1.53 11.12 -17.80
N VAL A 12 0.86 10.32 -16.98
CA VAL A 12 1.24 10.16 -15.57
C VAL A 12 2.52 9.34 -15.44
N ASP A 13 3.50 9.90 -14.75
CA ASP A 13 4.70 9.16 -14.39
C ASP A 13 4.43 8.46 -13.04
N TYR A 14 4.15 7.17 -13.11
CA TYR A 14 3.82 6.38 -11.92
C TYR A 14 4.99 6.23 -10.95
N HIS A 15 6.24 6.21 -11.43
CA HIS A 15 7.42 6.19 -10.57
C HIS A 15 7.51 7.44 -9.71
N GLU A 16 7.39 8.59 -10.36
CA GLU A 16 7.44 9.87 -9.68
C GLU A 16 6.28 10.02 -8.71
N LEU A 17 5.09 9.64 -9.14
CA LEU A 17 3.90 9.72 -8.30
C LEU A 17 4.00 8.83 -7.07
N ALA A 18 4.47 7.60 -7.23
CA ALA A 18 4.65 6.68 -6.10
C ALA A 18 5.68 7.22 -5.10
N GLY A 19 6.81 7.74 -5.59
CA GLY A 19 7.81 8.36 -4.74
C GLY A 19 7.28 9.55 -3.97
N HIS A 20 6.51 10.39 -4.64
CA HIS A 20 5.88 11.56 -4.02
C HIS A 20 4.89 11.14 -2.92
N LEU A 21 4.08 10.11 -3.17
CA LEU A 21 3.16 9.59 -2.17
C LEU A 21 3.89 9.06 -0.94
N VAL A 22 4.91 8.25 -1.14
CA VAL A 22 5.72 7.70 -0.04
C VAL A 22 6.33 8.82 0.81
N ASP A 23 6.93 9.82 0.17
CA ASP A 23 7.50 10.98 0.84
C ASP A 23 6.45 11.77 1.62
N SER A 24 5.26 11.92 1.05
CA SER A 24 4.18 12.70 1.65
C SER A 24 3.68 12.10 2.96
N TYR A 25 3.86 10.81 3.15
CA TYR A 25 3.49 10.13 4.40
C TYR A 25 4.70 9.94 5.34
N GLY A 26 5.81 10.61 5.06
CA GLY A 26 6.99 10.57 5.93
C GLY A 26 7.76 9.26 5.89
N LEU A 27 7.62 8.51 4.81
CA LEU A 27 8.27 7.23 4.64
C LEU A 27 9.49 7.34 3.72
N LYS A 28 10.40 6.37 3.85
CA LYS A 28 11.57 6.24 2.99
C LYS A 28 11.59 4.85 2.32
N SER A 29 10.43 4.23 2.24
CA SER A 29 10.29 2.90 1.64
C SER A 29 10.74 2.93 0.19
N LYS A 30 11.44 1.88 -0.22
CA LYS A 30 11.86 1.68 -1.60
C LYS A 30 10.67 1.26 -2.43
N ILE A 31 10.69 1.60 -3.72
CA ILE A 31 9.62 1.24 -4.65
C ILE A 31 10.24 0.47 -5.81
N LYS A 32 9.60 -0.65 -6.14
CA LYS A 32 10.00 -1.47 -7.29
C LYS A 32 8.77 -1.79 -8.12
N PHE A 33 8.86 -1.55 -9.42
CA PHE A 33 7.84 -1.97 -10.38
C PHE A 33 8.26 -3.31 -10.96
N GLY A 34 7.43 -4.31 -10.75
CA GLY A 34 7.74 -5.68 -11.13
C GLY A 34 6.56 -6.38 -11.78
N THR A 35 6.77 -7.65 -12.12
CA THR A 35 5.78 -8.49 -12.79
C THR A 35 4.97 -9.33 -11.81
N GLY A 36 4.78 -8.84 -10.60
CA GLY A 36 4.08 -9.57 -9.54
C GLY A 36 2.66 -9.99 -9.93
N LYS A 37 2.18 -11.07 -9.32
CA LYS A 37 0.83 -11.58 -9.55
C LYS A 37 -0.23 -10.77 -8.82
N THR A 38 0.16 -10.01 -7.80
CA THR A 38 -0.74 -9.17 -7.02
C THR A 38 -0.72 -7.74 -7.51
N PHE A 39 -1.71 -6.95 -7.12
CA PHE A 39 -1.75 -5.52 -7.47
C PHE A 39 -0.61 -4.74 -6.84
N GLY A 40 -0.20 -5.12 -5.64
CA GLY A 40 0.92 -4.53 -4.94
C GLY A 40 1.25 -5.36 -3.71
N GLU A 41 2.43 -5.11 -3.15
CA GLU A 41 2.91 -5.83 -1.98
C GLU A 41 3.86 -4.95 -1.18
N TYR A 42 3.82 -5.07 0.14
CA TYR A 42 4.81 -4.48 1.02
C TYR A 42 5.64 -5.58 1.67
N VAL A 43 6.96 -5.47 1.55
CA VAL A 43 7.92 -6.42 2.14
C VAL A 43 8.59 -5.75 3.34
N PRO A 44 8.15 -6.04 4.57
CA PRO A 44 8.64 -5.33 5.76
C PRO A 44 10.14 -5.43 5.98
N GLU A 45 10.71 -6.61 5.77
CA GLU A 45 12.14 -6.86 6.01
C GLU A 45 13.04 -5.99 5.12
N LYS A 46 12.54 -5.60 3.96
CA LYS A 46 13.29 -4.79 2.99
C LYS A 46 12.81 -3.35 2.94
N ASP A 47 11.74 -3.04 3.67
CA ASP A 47 11.03 -1.76 3.57
C ASP A 47 10.79 -1.42 2.10
N LEU A 48 10.15 -2.34 1.39
CA LEU A 48 9.99 -2.29 -0.05
C LEU A 48 8.53 -2.41 -0.44
N ILE A 49 8.06 -1.47 -1.25
CA ILE A 49 6.75 -1.54 -1.89
C ILE A 49 6.97 -1.99 -3.33
N THR A 50 6.38 -3.13 -3.69
CA THR A 50 6.42 -3.66 -5.05
C THR A 50 5.08 -3.36 -5.71
N LEU A 51 5.13 -2.80 -6.91
CA LEU A 51 3.95 -2.40 -7.68
C LEU A 51 3.96 -3.07 -9.04
N ARG A 52 2.79 -3.17 -9.68
CA ARG A 52 2.67 -3.69 -11.05
C ARG A 52 3.21 -2.67 -12.05
N PRO A 53 3.67 -3.13 -13.21
CA PRO A 53 4.17 -2.21 -14.25
C PRO A 53 3.08 -1.27 -14.78
N SER A 54 1.83 -1.68 -14.72
CA SER A 54 0.71 -0.88 -15.21
C SER A 54 -0.58 -1.15 -14.44
N TYR A 55 -1.46 -0.16 -14.44
CA TYR A 55 -2.77 -0.24 -13.81
C TYR A 55 -3.82 0.25 -14.80
N ARG A 56 -5.05 -0.22 -14.64
CA ARG A 56 -6.16 0.12 -15.54
C ARG A 56 -6.54 1.59 -15.44
N THR A 57 -6.48 2.14 -14.23
CA THR A 57 -6.82 3.54 -13.96
C THR A 57 -5.86 4.11 -12.94
N VAL A 58 -5.76 5.44 -12.91
CA VAL A 58 -4.98 6.14 -11.88
C VAL A 58 -5.57 5.89 -10.49
N LYS A 59 -6.89 5.79 -10.39
CA LYS A 59 -7.56 5.47 -9.13
C LYS A 59 -7.11 4.13 -8.57
N GLU A 60 -7.04 3.10 -9.42
CA GLU A 60 -6.58 1.76 -9.03
C GLU A 60 -5.14 1.81 -8.53
N PHE A 61 -4.27 2.55 -9.24
CA PHE A 61 -2.89 2.75 -8.83
C PHE A 61 -2.80 3.43 -7.46
N LEU A 62 -3.54 4.52 -7.27
CA LEU A 62 -3.54 5.26 -6.01
C LEU A 62 -4.03 4.40 -4.83
N LEU A 63 -5.12 3.67 -5.02
CA LEU A 63 -5.63 2.77 -3.99
C LEU A 63 -4.60 1.72 -3.60
N THR A 64 -3.91 1.17 -4.59
CA THR A 64 -2.87 0.16 -4.35
C THR A 64 -1.69 0.74 -3.56
N VAL A 65 -1.16 1.88 -4.00
CA VAL A 65 -0.02 2.51 -3.33
C VAL A 65 -0.39 2.93 -1.91
N LEU A 66 -1.55 3.54 -1.72
CA LEU A 66 -2.00 3.96 -0.40
C LEU A 66 -2.21 2.78 0.55
N HIS A 67 -2.70 1.66 0.04
CA HIS A 67 -2.84 0.42 0.79
C HIS A 67 -1.47 -0.06 1.32
N GLU A 68 -0.47 -0.11 0.44
CA GLU A 68 0.88 -0.54 0.83
C GLU A 68 1.56 0.48 1.75
N ILE A 69 1.30 1.77 1.56
CA ILE A 69 1.79 2.81 2.45
C ILE A 69 1.29 2.59 3.88
N ARG A 70 0.04 2.18 4.05
CA ARG A 70 -0.50 1.89 5.39
C ARG A 70 0.28 0.76 6.06
N HIS A 71 0.61 -0.30 5.32
CA HIS A 71 1.44 -1.37 5.87
C HIS A 71 2.81 -0.85 6.30
N ALA A 72 3.43 -0.01 5.47
CA ALA A 72 4.72 0.59 5.80
C ALA A 72 4.64 1.50 7.04
N LEU A 73 3.56 2.25 7.19
CA LEU A 73 3.33 3.08 8.37
C LEU A 73 3.19 2.23 9.63
N ASP A 74 2.44 1.15 9.56
CA ASP A 74 2.26 0.23 10.68
C ASP A 74 3.57 -0.45 11.06
N ALA A 75 4.36 -0.88 10.07
CA ALA A 75 5.67 -1.47 10.30
C ALA A 75 6.65 -0.47 10.94
N LYS A 76 6.62 0.78 10.50
CA LYS A 76 7.46 1.84 11.07
C LYS A 76 7.08 2.13 12.51
N ARG A 77 5.77 2.20 12.80
CA ARG A 77 5.26 2.48 14.14
C ARG A 77 5.57 1.36 15.13
N LEU A 78 5.39 0.11 14.72
CA LEU A 78 5.55 -1.04 15.59
C LEU A 78 6.97 -1.60 15.62
N GLY A 79 7.75 -1.36 14.58
CA GLY A 79 9.00 -2.08 14.31
C GLY A 79 8.71 -3.32 13.48
N VAL A 80 9.66 -3.69 12.62
CA VAL A 80 9.48 -4.74 11.61
C VAL A 80 9.10 -6.09 12.24
N LYS A 81 9.87 -6.53 13.23
CA LYS A 81 9.63 -7.84 13.88
C LYS A 81 8.25 -7.92 14.52
N LYS A 82 7.87 -6.88 15.24
CA LYS A 82 6.57 -6.83 15.93
C LYS A 82 5.43 -6.76 14.92
N TYR A 83 5.59 -5.98 13.86
CA TYR A 83 4.60 -5.89 12.80
C TYR A 83 4.35 -7.26 12.16
N ILE A 84 5.43 -7.96 11.77
CA ILE A 84 5.32 -9.29 11.15
C ILE A 84 4.62 -10.26 12.09
N LYS A 85 5.02 -10.27 13.36
CA LYS A 85 4.40 -11.15 14.36
C LYS A 85 2.90 -10.89 14.48
N LYS A 86 2.50 -9.63 14.58
CA LYS A 86 1.09 -9.27 14.70
C LYS A 86 0.29 -9.56 13.43
N TYR A 87 0.91 -9.34 12.27
CA TYR A 87 0.28 -9.66 10.99
C TYR A 87 0.01 -11.16 10.86
N VAL A 88 1.01 -11.98 11.17
CA VAL A 88 0.87 -13.44 11.13
C VAL A 88 -0.16 -13.91 12.15
N GLN A 89 -0.17 -13.36 13.35
CA GLN A 89 -1.18 -13.71 14.36
C GLN A 89 -2.60 -13.39 13.87
N ALA A 90 -2.79 -12.23 13.25
CA ALA A 90 -4.10 -11.85 12.71
C ALA A 90 -4.55 -12.81 11.59
N GLY A 91 -3.62 -13.23 10.72
CA GLY A 91 -3.90 -14.21 9.67
C GLY A 91 -4.25 -15.58 10.25
N THR A 92 -3.54 -15.99 11.29
CA THR A 92 -3.82 -17.25 11.99
C THR A 92 -5.20 -17.24 12.63
N MET A 93 -5.57 -16.13 13.28
CA MET A 93 -6.89 -15.99 13.88
C MET A 93 -7.99 -16.03 12.82
N ALA A 94 -7.82 -15.34 11.70
CA ALA A 94 -8.78 -15.37 10.60
C ALA A 94 -8.96 -16.79 10.07
N ASN A 95 -7.85 -17.49 9.84
CA ASN A 95 -7.88 -18.86 9.35
C ASN A 95 -8.58 -19.82 10.34
N TYR A 96 -8.32 -19.62 11.63
CA TYR A 96 -8.95 -20.43 12.69
C TYR A 96 -10.47 -20.27 12.68
N ASP A 97 -10.95 -19.07 12.38
CA ASP A 97 -12.37 -18.76 12.30
C ASP A 97 -13.00 -19.15 10.93
N GLY A 98 -12.25 -19.82 10.07
CA GLY A 98 -12.72 -20.23 8.74
C GLY A 98 -12.68 -19.11 7.71
N LEU A 99 -11.99 -18.03 7.99
CA LEU A 99 -11.84 -16.87 7.11
C LEU A 99 -10.50 -16.90 6.37
N ASP A 100 -10.34 -16.04 5.39
CA ASP A 100 -9.10 -15.94 4.61
C ASP A 100 -8.01 -15.25 5.42
N PRO A 101 -6.82 -15.83 5.57
CA PRO A 101 -5.75 -15.22 6.38
C PRO A 101 -5.17 -13.93 5.81
N HIS A 102 -5.39 -13.62 4.54
CA HIS A 102 -5.01 -12.35 3.93
C HIS A 102 -6.20 -11.41 3.87
N ASP A 103 -7.26 -11.79 3.15
CA ASP A 103 -8.39 -10.90 2.87
C ASP A 103 -9.16 -10.51 4.13
N ASP A 104 -9.24 -11.41 5.09
CA ASP A 104 -9.96 -11.17 6.36
C ASP A 104 -9.02 -10.80 7.52
N ASN A 105 -7.77 -10.48 7.20
CA ASN A 105 -6.78 -10.03 8.16
C ASN A 105 -7.06 -8.57 8.52
N LYS A 106 -7.11 -8.27 9.82
CA LYS A 106 -7.44 -6.91 10.29
C LYS A 106 -6.45 -5.83 9.80
N TRP A 107 -5.19 -6.20 9.54
CA TRP A 107 -4.20 -5.26 9.04
C TRP A 107 -4.46 -4.91 7.58
N GLU A 108 -4.96 -5.88 6.80
CA GLU A 108 -5.38 -5.64 5.43
C GLU A 108 -6.66 -4.79 5.38
N GLU A 109 -7.60 -5.05 6.28
CA GLU A 109 -8.82 -4.24 6.40
C GLU A 109 -8.51 -2.79 6.73
N LYS A 110 -7.58 -2.55 7.66
CA LYS A 110 -7.12 -1.21 8.01
C LYS A 110 -6.46 -0.51 6.84
N ALA A 111 -5.63 -1.24 6.09
CA ALA A 111 -4.95 -0.70 4.92
C ALA A 111 -5.95 -0.30 3.83
N GLU A 112 -6.97 -1.11 3.61
CA GLU A 112 -8.01 -0.82 2.63
C GLU A 112 -8.83 0.41 3.02
N LYS A 113 -9.23 0.51 4.27
CA LYS A 113 -9.96 1.68 4.78
C LYS A 113 -9.14 2.95 4.67
N PHE A 114 -7.85 2.87 5.02
CA PHE A 114 -6.92 3.99 4.90
C PHE A 114 -6.84 4.45 3.45
N ALA A 115 -6.64 3.53 2.52
CA ALA A 115 -6.52 3.85 1.11
C ALA A 115 -7.78 4.57 0.59
N LYS A 116 -8.95 4.05 0.91
CA LYS A 116 -10.22 4.66 0.49
C LYS A 116 -10.41 6.05 1.09
N LYS A 117 -10.06 6.22 2.34
CA LYS A 117 -10.16 7.53 3.02
C LYS A 117 -9.18 8.54 2.42
N GLU A 118 -7.94 8.13 2.18
CA GLU A 118 -6.91 9.03 1.69
C GLU A 118 -7.04 9.35 0.20
N LEU A 119 -7.73 8.51 -0.54
CA LEU A 119 -7.88 8.68 -2.00
C LEU A 119 -8.37 10.06 -2.39
N SER A 120 -9.33 10.61 -1.66
CA SER A 120 -9.92 11.92 -1.97
C SER A 120 -8.92 13.06 -1.89
N LYS A 121 -7.82 12.88 -1.18
CA LYS A 121 -6.76 13.89 -1.08
C LYS A 121 -5.92 13.97 -2.35
N TRP A 122 -5.93 12.92 -3.15
CA TRP A 122 -5.06 12.78 -4.32
C TRP A 122 -5.80 12.80 -5.64
N LEU A 123 -7.10 12.60 -5.60
CA LEU A 123 -7.91 12.51 -6.83
C LEU A 123 -8.79 13.73 -7.09
#